data_0002407284b6c0a463bf4b3131a222b5
#
_entry.id   0002407284b6c0a463bf4b3131a222b5
#
_cell.length_a   1.000
_cell.length_b   1.000
_cell.length_c   1.000
_cell.angle_alpha   90.00
_cell.angle_beta   90.00
_cell.angle_gamma   90.00
#
_symmetry.space_group_name_H-M   'P 1'
#
loop_
_entity.id
_entity.type
_entity.pdbx_description
1 polymer ?
#
loop_
_entity_poly.entity_id
_entity_poly.type
_entity_poly.pdbx_seq_one_letter_code
_entity_poly.pdbx_strand_id
1 'polypeptide(L)'
;ELAHDALYFITDPSEPAWCQTAVHHSDEVVLVADATTSPDVTEIEAKLLSGHRNLRVPTTLVMVHPAGTKSPSDTAAWLDVRHVNRHVHIRAGHAGDMARLSRILSGRAIGLVLAGGGARGLTHLGIMAALDEAGVVFDYVGGTSAGAIMGSFAAMDVAGDKMKVVSRDSFVDGPIGSITGDYNWVPYLSLLKGGRALKASERAIATNATSNMDMADCWKNYFVIASNFSTHQEQILTRGDLAVNVVASSSIPGVMPPTLMDGELLFDGGSFNNFPVDRMRAMGAAKIIGVDLLPDLDRRYELPKIPTSGQALRDRFRPRGKRR
;
A
#
# COMPACT_ATOMS: atom_id res chain seq x y z
N GLU A 1 -33.48 21.46 -4.33
CA GLU A 1 -32.87 20.48 -3.39
C GLU A 1 -33.16 19.08 -3.94
N LEU A 2 -32.10 18.32 -4.28
CA LEU A 2 -32.26 16.91 -4.68
C LEU A 2 -32.65 16.11 -3.43
N ALA A 3 -33.71 15.33 -3.54
CA ALA A 3 -34.22 14.51 -2.43
C ALA A 3 -33.31 13.31 -2.09
N HIS A 4 -32.21 13.11 -2.85
CA HIS A 4 -31.32 11.97 -2.73
C HIS A 4 -29.87 12.39 -2.85
N ASP A 5 -28.98 11.79 -2.03
CA ASP A 5 -27.53 12.02 -2.06
C ASP A 5 -26.86 11.35 -3.27
N ALA A 6 -27.44 10.31 -3.83
CA ALA A 6 -26.97 9.59 -5.02
C ALA A 6 -28.14 8.97 -5.80
N LEU A 7 -27.98 8.92 -7.13
CA LEU A 7 -28.87 8.23 -8.05
C LEU A 7 -28.09 7.18 -8.82
N TYR A 8 -28.56 5.95 -8.83
CA TYR A 8 -27.93 4.83 -9.53
C TYR A 8 -28.75 4.43 -10.74
N PHE A 9 -28.17 4.51 -11.93
CA PHE A 9 -28.72 3.94 -13.15
C PHE A 9 -28.21 2.50 -13.29
N ILE A 10 -29.13 1.53 -13.11
CA ILE A 10 -28.79 0.12 -13.32
C ILE A 10 -28.97 -0.17 -14.80
N THR A 11 -27.92 -0.67 -15.45
CA THR A 11 -27.91 -0.99 -16.87
C THR A 11 -27.91 -2.49 -17.10
N ASP A 12 -28.55 -2.93 -18.19
CA ASP A 12 -28.55 -4.31 -18.67
C ASP A 12 -27.83 -4.36 -20.02
N PRO A 13 -26.83 -5.25 -20.20
CA PRO A 13 -26.14 -5.43 -21.48
C PRO A 13 -27.05 -5.72 -22.68
N SER A 14 -28.24 -6.26 -22.44
CA SER A 14 -29.23 -6.51 -23.48
C SER A 14 -29.92 -5.24 -24.03
N GLU A 15 -29.77 -4.09 -23.33
CA GLU A 15 -30.35 -2.80 -23.71
C GLU A 15 -29.28 -1.72 -24.01
N PRO A 16 -28.57 -1.81 -25.12
CA PRO A 16 -27.42 -0.92 -25.42
C PRO A 16 -27.77 0.57 -25.44
N ALA A 17 -28.98 0.92 -25.92
CA ALA A 17 -29.42 2.32 -25.97
C ALA A 17 -29.61 2.91 -24.56
N TRP A 18 -30.15 2.13 -23.64
CA TRP A 18 -30.27 2.53 -22.24
C TRP A 18 -28.88 2.66 -21.59
N CYS A 19 -27.98 1.71 -21.83
CA CYS A 19 -26.60 1.79 -21.35
C CYS A 19 -25.91 3.08 -21.78
N GLN A 20 -26.01 3.46 -23.06
CA GLN A 20 -25.43 4.71 -23.56
C GLN A 20 -26.04 5.93 -22.87
N THR A 21 -27.37 5.97 -22.73
CA THR A 21 -28.07 7.08 -22.08
C THR A 21 -27.63 7.21 -20.62
N ALA A 22 -27.60 6.11 -19.88
CA ALA A 22 -27.20 6.08 -18.48
C ALA A 22 -25.77 6.61 -18.29
N VAL A 23 -24.84 6.14 -19.10
CA VAL A 23 -23.44 6.58 -19.06
C VAL A 23 -23.29 8.06 -19.37
N HIS A 24 -24.03 8.60 -20.35
CA HIS A 24 -24.00 10.03 -20.69
C HIS A 24 -24.50 10.97 -19.58
N HIS A 25 -25.37 10.47 -18.70
CA HIS A 25 -25.97 11.23 -17.61
C HIS A 25 -25.36 10.91 -16.24
N SER A 26 -24.27 10.15 -16.19
CA SER A 26 -23.60 9.75 -14.95
C SER A 26 -22.34 10.56 -14.70
N ASP A 27 -22.08 10.88 -13.42
CA ASP A 27 -20.84 11.49 -12.95
C ASP A 27 -19.72 10.46 -12.75
N GLU A 28 -20.10 9.18 -12.60
CA GLU A 28 -19.18 8.05 -12.43
C GLU A 28 -19.79 6.79 -13.05
N VAL A 29 -18.94 5.97 -13.67
CA VAL A 29 -19.32 4.62 -14.17
C VAL A 29 -18.77 3.57 -13.22
N VAL A 30 -19.63 2.66 -12.79
CA VAL A 30 -19.26 1.50 -11.96
C VAL A 30 -19.40 0.23 -12.80
N LEU A 31 -18.26 -0.38 -13.12
CA LEU A 31 -18.20 -1.70 -13.77
C LEU A 31 -18.21 -2.76 -12.67
N VAL A 32 -19.20 -3.64 -12.69
CA VAL A 32 -19.31 -4.75 -11.72
C VAL A 32 -18.95 -6.04 -12.44
N ALA A 33 -17.95 -6.74 -11.95
CA ALA A 33 -17.45 -7.98 -12.53
C ALA A 33 -17.44 -9.11 -11.49
N ASP A 34 -17.79 -10.31 -11.91
CA ASP A 34 -17.52 -11.53 -11.14
C ASP A 34 -16.05 -11.88 -11.28
N ALA A 35 -15.30 -11.81 -10.18
CA ALA A 35 -13.86 -12.06 -10.15
C ALA A 35 -13.46 -13.50 -10.52
N THR A 36 -14.41 -14.41 -10.63
CA THR A 36 -14.16 -15.81 -11.04
C THR A 36 -14.27 -16.03 -12.55
N THR A 37 -14.65 -14.99 -13.31
CA THR A 37 -14.79 -15.06 -14.77
C THR A 37 -13.51 -14.59 -15.48
N SER A 38 -13.51 -14.68 -16.82
CA SER A 38 -12.42 -14.16 -17.64
C SER A 38 -12.31 -12.63 -17.51
N PRO A 39 -11.09 -12.06 -17.46
CA PRO A 39 -10.89 -10.62 -17.49
C PRO A 39 -11.21 -9.95 -18.83
N ASP A 40 -11.64 -10.70 -19.85
CA ASP A 40 -11.90 -10.16 -21.18
C ASP A 40 -12.94 -9.03 -21.15
N VAL A 41 -12.69 -8.00 -21.96
CA VAL A 41 -13.61 -6.88 -22.13
C VAL A 41 -14.79 -7.32 -23.00
N THR A 42 -16.01 -7.18 -22.50
CA THR A 42 -17.21 -7.52 -23.28
C THR A 42 -17.43 -6.54 -24.41
N GLU A 43 -18.15 -6.97 -25.47
CA GLU A 43 -18.43 -6.11 -26.64
C GLU A 43 -19.16 -4.82 -26.27
N ILE A 44 -20.11 -4.91 -25.32
CA ILE A 44 -20.84 -3.73 -24.85
C ILE A 44 -19.95 -2.82 -24.02
N GLU A 45 -19.12 -3.37 -23.15
CA GLU A 45 -18.14 -2.59 -22.38
C GLU A 45 -17.18 -1.86 -23.31
N ALA A 46 -16.65 -2.54 -24.34
CA ALA A 46 -15.79 -1.92 -25.34
C ALA A 46 -16.48 -0.76 -26.08
N LYS A 47 -17.74 -0.92 -26.46
CA LYS A 47 -18.55 0.14 -27.11
C LYS A 47 -18.78 1.33 -26.18
N LEU A 48 -19.13 1.07 -24.92
CA LEU A 48 -19.39 2.13 -23.94
C LEU A 48 -18.12 2.89 -23.57
N LEU A 49 -17.00 2.20 -23.35
CA LEU A 49 -15.74 2.82 -22.95
C LEU A 49 -14.97 3.45 -24.12
N SER A 50 -15.11 2.95 -25.35
CA SER A 50 -14.45 3.54 -26.54
C SER A 50 -14.96 4.95 -26.85
N GLY A 51 -16.24 5.23 -26.60
CA GLY A 51 -16.83 6.57 -26.71
C GLY A 51 -16.38 7.52 -25.60
N HIS A 52 -15.91 6.99 -24.48
CA HIS A 52 -15.57 7.76 -23.25
C HIS A 52 -14.16 8.32 -23.24
N ARG A 53 -13.28 8.00 -24.20
CA ARG A 53 -11.99 8.67 -24.33
C ARG A 53 -12.10 10.21 -24.41
N ASN A 54 -13.28 10.71 -24.78
CA ASN A 54 -13.60 12.14 -24.82
C ASN A 54 -14.45 12.64 -23.63
N LEU A 55 -15.11 11.73 -22.89
CA LEU A 55 -15.85 12.05 -21.67
C LEU A 55 -15.00 11.56 -20.50
N ARG A 56 -14.41 12.47 -19.76
CA ARG A 56 -13.54 12.19 -18.60
C ARG A 56 -14.35 11.70 -17.38
N VAL A 57 -15.30 10.79 -17.58
CA VAL A 57 -16.11 10.22 -16.49
C VAL A 57 -15.28 9.20 -15.73
N PRO A 58 -15.05 9.38 -14.43
CA PRO A 58 -14.34 8.42 -13.63
C PRO A 58 -14.98 7.03 -13.71
N THR A 59 -14.16 6.00 -13.83
CA THR A 59 -14.62 4.61 -13.90
C THR A 59 -14.05 3.81 -12.74
N THR A 60 -14.93 3.14 -12.00
CA THR A 60 -14.57 2.24 -10.90
C THR A 60 -14.89 0.80 -11.30
N LEU A 61 -13.90 -0.09 -11.22
CA LEU A 61 -14.09 -1.53 -11.38
C LEU A 61 -14.37 -2.17 -9.99
N VAL A 62 -15.54 -2.76 -9.83
CA VAL A 62 -15.90 -3.52 -8.62
C VAL A 62 -15.80 -5.00 -8.93
N MET A 63 -14.88 -5.69 -8.28
CA MET A 63 -14.65 -7.12 -8.43
C MET A 63 -15.33 -7.87 -7.30
N VAL A 64 -16.36 -8.65 -7.64
CA VAL A 64 -17.15 -9.43 -6.69
C VAL A 64 -16.55 -10.83 -6.55
N HIS A 65 -16.08 -11.13 -5.36
CA HIS A 65 -15.51 -12.45 -5.01
C HIS A 65 -16.52 -13.32 -4.27
N PRO A 66 -16.43 -14.65 -4.36
CA PRO A 66 -17.17 -15.56 -3.50
C PRO A 66 -17.00 -15.24 -2.02
N ALA A 67 -18.03 -15.45 -1.20
CA ALA A 67 -18.02 -15.11 0.23
C ALA A 67 -16.84 -15.71 1.03
N GLY A 68 -16.35 -16.89 0.64
CA GLY A 68 -15.23 -17.59 1.29
C GLY A 68 -13.84 -17.25 0.78
N THR A 69 -13.71 -16.28 -0.14
CA THR A 69 -12.41 -15.89 -0.70
C THR A 69 -11.50 -15.34 0.38
N LYS A 70 -10.32 -15.93 0.54
CA LYS A 70 -9.32 -15.49 1.53
C LYS A 70 -8.52 -14.28 1.07
N SER A 71 -8.18 -14.23 -0.21
CA SER A 71 -7.42 -13.15 -0.84
C SER A 71 -7.84 -13.03 -2.29
N PRO A 72 -8.00 -11.81 -2.84
CA PRO A 72 -8.10 -11.61 -4.28
C PRO A 72 -6.87 -12.14 -5.00
N SER A 73 -6.99 -12.41 -6.30
CA SER A 73 -5.89 -12.79 -7.20
C SER A 73 -6.17 -12.31 -8.61
N ASP A 74 -5.11 -12.26 -9.41
CA ASP A 74 -5.16 -11.98 -10.85
C ASP A 74 -5.76 -10.62 -11.23
N THR A 75 -5.82 -9.67 -10.29
CA THR A 75 -6.36 -8.32 -10.52
C THR A 75 -5.61 -7.57 -11.61
N ALA A 76 -4.30 -7.81 -11.73
CA ALA A 76 -3.48 -7.22 -12.77
C ALA A 76 -4.04 -7.50 -14.18
N ALA A 77 -4.49 -8.73 -14.46
CA ALA A 77 -5.07 -9.09 -15.76
C ALA A 77 -6.34 -8.29 -16.08
N TRP A 78 -7.17 -7.97 -15.06
CA TRP A 78 -8.34 -7.13 -15.22
C TRP A 78 -7.98 -5.67 -15.52
N LEU A 79 -6.93 -5.17 -14.87
CA LEU A 79 -6.48 -3.78 -15.01
C LEU A 79 -5.66 -3.54 -16.28
N ASP A 80 -5.02 -4.56 -16.85
CA ASP A 80 -4.22 -4.45 -18.07
C ASP A 80 -5.08 -4.25 -19.32
N VAL A 81 -6.28 -4.77 -19.32
CA VAL A 81 -7.21 -4.66 -20.46
C VAL A 81 -8.21 -3.51 -20.31
N ARG A 82 -8.23 -2.81 -19.15
CA ARG A 82 -9.18 -1.72 -18.82
C ARG A 82 -8.49 -0.48 -18.29
N HIS A 83 -8.89 0.66 -18.80
CA HIS A 83 -8.50 1.95 -18.21
C HIS A 83 -9.53 2.36 -17.17
N VAL A 84 -9.29 2.01 -15.90
CA VAL A 84 -10.14 2.42 -14.77
C VAL A 84 -9.38 3.36 -13.85
N ASN A 85 -10.09 4.27 -13.20
CA ASN A 85 -9.49 5.22 -12.24
C ASN A 85 -9.19 4.54 -10.91
N ARG A 86 -9.98 3.52 -10.55
CA ARG A 86 -9.81 2.72 -9.34
C ARG A 86 -10.48 1.35 -9.49
N HIS A 87 -10.10 0.42 -8.65
CA HIS A 87 -10.78 -0.86 -8.49
C HIS A 87 -11.13 -1.07 -7.02
N VAL A 88 -12.13 -1.92 -6.74
CA VAL A 88 -12.55 -2.26 -5.38
C VAL A 88 -12.91 -3.75 -5.35
N HIS A 89 -12.35 -4.48 -4.40
CA HIS A 89 -12.70 -5.87 -4.14
C HIS A 89 -13.81 -5.95 -3.10
N ILE A 90 -14.82 -6.77 -3.35
CA ILE A 90 -15.88 -7.06 -2.38
C ILE A 90 -16.15 -8.57 -2.32
N ARG A 91 -16.39 -9.09 -1.14
CA ARG A 91 -16.92 -10.46 -0.93
C ARG A 91 -18.44 -10.44 -1.03
N ALA A 92 -19.00 -11.38 -1.76
CA ALA A 92 -20.45 -11.52 -1.87
C ALA A 92 -21.11 -11.67 -0.48
N GLY A 93 -22.08 -10.81 -0.18
CA GLY A 93 -22.80 -10.82 1.10
C GLY A 93 -22.00 -10.26 2.30
N HIS A 94 -20.78 -9.75 2.12
CA HIS A 94 -19.98 -9.20 3.22
C HIS A 94 -20.33 -7.73 3.49
N ALA A 95 -21.06 -7.47 4.59
CA ALA A 95 -21.57 -6.14 4.92
C ALA A 95 -20.48 -5.06 5.04
N GLY A 96 -19.30 -5.42 5.60
CA GLY A 96 -18.17 -4.50 5.74
C GLY A 96 -17.60 -4.04 4.39
N ASP A 97 -17.51 -4.96 3.39
CA ASP A 97 -17.03 -4.64 2.05
C ASP A 97 -18.04 -3.76 1.30
N MET A 98 -19.34 -4.03 1.45
CA MET A 98 -20.40 -3.18 0.89
C MET A 98 -20.40 -1.79 1.51
N ALA A 99 -20.22 -1.69 2.82
CA ALA A 99 -20.09 -0.40 3.51
C ALA A 99 -18.85 0.39 3.04
N ARG A 100 -17.72 -0.31 2.81
CA ARG A 100 -16.51 0.27 2.21
C ARG A 100 -16.78 0.81 0.81
N LEU A 101 -17.37 0.01 -0.07
CA LEU A 101 -17.75 0.43 -1.42
C LEU A 101 -18.66 1.66 -1.38
N SER A 102 -19.68 1.67 -0.51
CA SER A 102 -20.56 2.82 -0.33
C SER A 102 -19.81 4.09 0.07
N ARG A 103 -18.86 4.01 1.03
CA ARG A 103 -18.04 5.17 1.42
C ARG A 103 -17.17 5.67 0.28
N ILE A 104 -16.59 4.75 -0.51
CA ILE A 104 -15.73 5.09 -1.66
C ILE A 104 -16.56 5.83 -2.73
N LEU A 105 -17.68 5.25 -3.15
CA LEU A 105 -18.53 5.83 -4.20
C LEU A 105 -19.20 7.14 -3.77
N SER A 106 -19.49 7.31 -2.48
CA SER A 106 -20.07 8.57 -1.97
C SER A 106 -19.02 9.64 -1.60
N GLY A 107 -17.73 9.44 -1.93
CA GLY A 107 -16.67 10.39 -1.61
C GLY A 107 -16.43 10.57 -0.10
N ARG A 108 -16.75 9.55 0.72
CA ARG A 108 -16.58 9.54 2.18
C ARG A 108 -15.52 8.55 2.66
N ALA A 109 -14.66 8.09 1.75
CA ALA A 109 -13.61 7.12 2.06
C ALA A 109 -12.64 7.63 3.14
N ILE A 110 -12.18 6.70 3.97
CA ILE A 110 -11.23 6.94 5.06
C ILE A 110 -9.91 6.30 4.70
N GLY A 111 -8.82 7.07 4.72
CA GLY A 111 -7.47 6.58 4.46
C GLY A 111 -6.67 6.38 5.75
N LEU A 112 -5.86 5.33 5.80
CA LEU A 112 -4.85 5.11 6.83
C LEU A 112 -3.47 5.35 6.23
N VAL A 113 -2.68 6.25 6.81
CA VAL A 113 -1.31 6.56 6.39
C VAL A 113 -0.35 6.25 7.52
N LEU A 114 0.62 5.38 7.24
CA LEU A 114 1.65 4.93 8.19
C LEU A 114 3.02 5.45 7.76
N ALA A 115 3.62 6.31 8.58
CA ALA A 115 4.94 6.88 8.30
C ALA A 115 6.07 5.86 8.45
N GLY A 116 7.18 6.11 7.78
CA GLY A 116 8.43 5.40 8.03
C GLY A 116 9.04 5.76 9.39
N GLY A 117 9.76 4.83 9.99
CA GLY A 117 10.36 5.04 11.31
C GLY A 117 11.38 3.98 11.73
N GLY A 118 11.78 3.09 10.82
CA GLY A 118 12.67 1.96 11.11
C GLY A 118 12.10 1.09 12.23
N ALA A 119 12.89 0.77 13.25
CA ALA A 119 12.46 -0.06 14.37
C ALA A 119 11.25 0.50 15.15
N ARG A 120 11.01 1.81 15.12
CA ARG A 120 9.82 2.45 15.72
C ARG A 120 8.54 2.03 15.01
N GLY A 121 8.62 1.56 13.77
CA GLY A 121 7.48 1.05 13.01
C GLY A 121 6.71 -0.07 13.69
N LEU A 122 7.33 -0.80 14.63
CA LEU A 122 6.61 -1.80 15.46
C LEU A 122 5.48 -1.16 16.30
N THR A 123 5.51 0.15 16.55
CA THR A 123 4.42 0.88 17.21
C THR A 123 3.14 0.85 16.39
N HIS A 124 3.24 0.80 15.05
CA HIS A 124 2.07 0.68 14.19
C HIS A 124 1.20 -0.55 14.51
N LEU A 125 1.82 -1.67 14.95
CA LEU A 125 1.07 -2.87 15.35
C LEU A 125 0.13 -2.60 16.53
N GLY A 126 0.62 -1.86 17.53
CA GLY A 126 -0.20 -1.47 18.69
C GLY A 126 -1.31 -0.51 18.30
N ILE A 127 -1.00 0.45 17.44
CA ILE A 127 -1.98 1.45 16.98
C ILE A 127 -3.07 0.80 16.12
N MET A 128 -2.71 -0.10 15.18
CA MET A 128 -3.70 -0.81 14.38
C MET A 128 -4.59 -1.73 15.22
N ALA A 129 -4.03 -2.39 16.25
CA ALA A 129 -4.83 -3.16 17.18
C ALA A 129 -5.82 -2.28 17.98
N ALA A 130 -5.39 -1.10 18.41
CA ALA A 130 -6.26 -0.15 19.12
C ALA A 130 -7.35 0.43 18.20
N LEU A 131 -7.05 0.68 16.92
CA LEU A 131 -8.04 1.11 15.93
C LEU A 131 -9.09 0.02 15.70
N ASP A 132 -8.67 -1.24 15.61
CA ASP A 132 -9.54 -2.41 15.44
C ASP A 132 -10.45 -2.58 16.67
N GLU A 133 -9.90 -2.54 17.90
CA GLU A 133 -10.65 -2.57 19.15
C GLU A 133 -11.66 -1.44 19.28
N ALA A 134 -11.33 -0.25 18.76
CA ALA A 134 -12.22 0.91 18.74
C ALA A 134 -13.27 0.87 17.61
N GLY A 135 -13.27 -0.18 16.77
CA GLY A 135 -14.18 -0.31 15.62
C GLY A 135 -13.92 0.74 14.53
N VAL A 136 -12.71 1.32 14.47
CA VAL A 136 -12.34 2.31 13.45
C VAL A 136 -12.05 1.61 12.13
N VAL A 137 -12.82 1.97 11.11
CA VAL A 137 -12.67 1.43 9.75
C VAL A 137 -11.86 2.37 8.88
N PHE A 138 -11.14 1.81 7.92
CA PHE A 138 -10.46 2.55 6.85
C PHE A 138 -10.58 1.78 5.53
N ASP A 139 -10.57 2.53 4.43
CA ASP A 139 -10.89 2.06 3.08
C ASP A 139 -9.66 1.97 2.19
N TYR A 140 -8.71 2.88 2.41
CA TYR A 140 -7.43 2.97 1.73
C TYR A 140 -6.29 2.88 2.73
N VAL A 141 -5.17 2.33 2.28
CA VAL A 141 -3.95 2.23 3.08
C VAL A 141 -2.78 2.80 2.29
N GLY A 142 -1.91 3.52 2.95
CA GLY A 142 -0.67 4.00 2.36
C GLY A 142 0.45 4.02 3.38
N GLY A 143 1.67 3.85 2.94
CA GLY A 143 2.79 3.88 3.86
C GLY A 143 4.15 4.00 3.21
N THR A 144 5.14 4.28 4.06
CA THR A 144 6.53 4.42 3.66
C THR A 144 7.41 3.59 4.60
N SER A 145 8.40 2.86 4.08
CA SER A 145 9.39 2.13 4.88
C SER A 145 8.72 1.16 5.87
N ALA A 146 8.97 1.29 7.17
CA ALA A 146 8.31 0.50 8.20
C ALA A 146 6.78 0.61 8.13
N GLY A 147 6.24 1.77 7.75
CA GLY A 147 4.81 1.98 7.51
C GLY A 147 4.29 1.20 6.29
N ALA A 148 5.12 1.00 5.26
CA ALA A 148 4.80 0.13 4.15
C ALA A 148 4.69 -1.34 4.59
N ILE A 149 5.63 -1.84 5.39
CA ILE A 149 5.58 -3.21 5.91
C ILE A 149 4.30 -3.43 6.72
N MET A 150 4.00 -2.54 7.67
CA MET A 150 2.83 -2.69 8.54
C MET A 150 1.50 -2.41 7.80
N GLY A 151 1.51 -1.48 6.84
CA GLY A 151 0.37 -1.18 5.99
C GLY A 151 -0.04 -2.35 5.09
N SER A 152 0.90 -3.19 4.65
CA SER A 152 0.57 -4.37 3.85
C SER A 152 -0.38 -5.32 4.58
N PHE A 153 -0.20 -5.53 5.89
CA PHE A 153 -1.13 -6.35 6.68
C PHE A 153 -2.53 -5.72 6.74
N ALA A 154 -2.60 -4.42 6.95
CA ALA A 154 -3.86 -3.68 6.98
C ALA A 154 -4.59 -3.72 5.62
N ALA A 155 -3.84 -3.66 4.52
CA ALA A 155 -4.35 -3.75 3.16
C ALA A 155 -4.84 -5.17 2.81
N MET A 156 -4.17 -6.21 3.31
CA MET A 156 -4.58 -7.61 3.20
C MET A 156 -5.74 -7.99 4.14
N ASP A 157 -6.26 -7.07 4.94
CA ASP A 157 -7.35 -7.30 5.91
C ASP A 157 -6.97 -8.29 7.02
N VAL A 158 -5.70 -8.28 7.45
CA VAL A 158 -5.20 -9.14 8.54
C VAL A 158 -5.61 -8.54 9.88
N ALA A 159 -6.25 -9.35 10.73
CA ALA A 159 -6.68 -8.92 12.07
C ALA A 159 -5.49 -8.51 12.97
N GLY A 160 -5.70 -7.54 13.86
CA GLY A 160 -4.63 -6.90 14.63
C GLY A 160 -3.82 -7.83 15.54
N ASP A 161 -4.44 -8.83 16.16
CA ASP A 161 -3.78 -9.84 16.96
C ASP A 161 -2.91 -10.78 16.09
N LYS A 162 -3.44 -11.19 14.94
CA LYS A 162 -2.71 -12.00 13.96
C LYS A 162 -1.52 -11.27 13.37
N MET A 163 -1.63 -9.96 13.14
CA MET A 163 -0.50 -9.12 12.68
C MET A 163 0.71 -9.23 13.60
N LYS A 164 0.51 -9.21 14.92
CA LYS A 164 1.60 -9.31 15.91
C LYS A 164 2.34 -10.63 15.76
N VAL A 165 1.59 -11.73 15.64
CA VAL A 165 2.17 -13.08 15.49
C VAL A 165 2.95 -13.17 14.18
N VAL A 166 2.32 -12.81 13.05
CA VAL A 166 2.95 -12.90 11.74
C VAL A 166 4.19 -12.02 11.64
N SER A 167 4.14 -10.80 12.18
CA SER A 167 5.29 -9.90 12.19
C SER A 167 6.45 -10.48 12.99
N ARG A 168 6.18 -11.06 14.16
CA ARG A 168 7.20 -11.67 14.99
C ARG A 168 7.82 -12.90 14.30
N ASP A 169 7.00 -13.80 13.78
CA ASP A 169 7.44 -15.03 13.12
C ASP A 169 8.19 -14.75 11.81
N SER A 170 7.87 -13.66 11.11
CA SER A 170 8.50 -13.34 9.84
C SER A 170 9.78 -12.53 9.99
N PHE A 171 9.80 -11.53 10.90
CA PHE A 171 10.89 -10.56 10.98
C PHE A 171 11.84 -10.77 12.17
N VAL A 172 11.45 -11.55 13.19
CA VAL A 172 12.25 -11.74 14.42
C VAL A 172 12.63 -13.20 14.63
N ASP A 173 11.66 -14.08 14.83
CA ASP A 173 11.85 -15.46 15.29
C ASP A 173 11.85 -16.49 14.15
N GLY A 174 11.65 -16.06 12.90
CA GLY A 174 11.52 -16.95 11.74
C GLY A 174 12.81 -17.73 11.41
N PRO A 175 12.71 -18.79 10.60
CA PRO A 175 13.84 -19.66 10.25
C PRO A 175 14.93 -18.92 9.45
N ILE A 176 14.63 -17.74 8.92
CA ILE A 176 15.58 -16.87 8.23
C ILE A 176 16.42 -16.07 9.23
N GLY A 177 16.00 -16.04 10.51
CA GLY A 177 16.57 -15.19 11.55
C GLY A 177 16.25 -13.69 11.36
N SER A 178 16.87 -12.83 12.17
CA SER A 178 16.65 -11.39 12.06
C SER A 178 16.98 -10.85 10.68
N ILE A 179 16.13 -9.97 10.15
CA ILE A 179 16.34 -9.27 8.87
C ILE A 179 17.65 -8.48 8.82
N THR A 180 18.21 -8.14 9.98
CA THR A 180 19.49 -7.42 10.12
C THR A 180 20.69 -8.35 10.22
N GLY A 181 20.54 -9.65 9.99
CA GLY A 181 21.61 -10.64 10.18
C GLY A 181 22.40 -11.00 8.91
N ASP A 182 22.08 -10.42 7.72
CA ASP A 182 22.74 -10.73 6.47
C ASP A 182 23.76 -9.66 6.04
N TYR A 183 24.76 -9.44 6.88
CA TYR A 183 25.80 -8.45 6.61
C TYR A 183 26.64 -8.75 5.37
N ASN A 184 27.03 -7.69 4.66
CA ASN A 184 28.08 -7.77 3.66
C ASN A 184 29.45 -7.78 4.37
N TRP A 185 30.35 -8.67 3.96
CA TRP A 185 31.73 -8.68 4.46
C TRP A 185 32.49 -7.41 4.10
N VAL A 186 32.25 -6.88 2.91
CA VAL A 186 32.75 -5.60 2.44
C VAL A 186 31.52 -4.75 2.08
N PRO A 187 31.12 -3.77 2.90
CA PRO A 187 29.90 -2.99 2.70
C PRO A 187 30.11 -1.88 1.67
N TYR A 188 30.48 -2.25 0.45
CA TYR A 188 30.80 -1.29 -0.62
C TYR A 188 29.55 -0.56 -1.11
N LEU A 189 28.43 -1.27 -1.28
CA LEU A 189 27.16 -0.73 -1.74
C LEU A 189 26.17 -0.54 -0.57
N SER A 190 26.13 -1.52 0.33
CA SER A 190 25.22 -1.52 1.48
C SER A 190 25.75 -2.35 2.62
N LEU A 191 25.31 -2.06 3.84
CA LEU A 191 25.67 -2.81 5.04
C LEU A 191 25.09 -4.24 5.02
N LEU A 192 23.84 -4.40 4.57
CA LEU A 192 23.12 -5.66 4.50
C LEU A 192 22.99 -6.11 3.03
N LYS A 193 22.79 -7.43 2.84
CA LYS A 193 22.54 -8.02 1.50
C LYS A 193 21.11 -7.81 1.02
N GLY A 194 20.14 -7.58 1.93
CA GLY A 194 18.73 -7.36 1.63
C GLY A 194 17.89 -8.62 1.37
N GLY A 195 18.53 -9.77 1.10
CA GLY A 195 17.80 -11.00 0.77
C GLY A 195 16.94 -11.54 1.91
N ARG A 196 17.31 -11.29 3.17
CA ARG A 196 16.49 -11.67 4.33
C ARG A 196 15.25 -10.83 4.47
N ALA A 197 15.31 -9.53 4.18
CA ALA A 197 14.17 -8.64 4.23
C ALA A 197 13.10 -9.05 3.20
N LEU A 198 13.52 -9.38 1.96
CA LEU A 198 12.62 -9.88 0.93
C LEU A 198 11.94 -11.19 1.35
N LYS A 199 12.72 -12.20 1.74
CA LYS A 199 12.19 -13.49 2.21
C LYS A 199 11.27 -13.37 3.42
N ALA A 200 11.54 -12.43 4.35
CA ALA A 200 10.67 -12.18 5.48
C ALA A 200 9.34 -11.56 5.05
N SER A 201 9.37 -10.63 4.08
CA SER A 201 8.16 -10.03 3.51
C SER A 201 7.34 -11.06 2.72
N GLU A 202 7.96 -11.86 1.86
CA GLU A 202 7.32 -12.98 1.15
C GLU A 202 6.65 -13.95 2.10
N ARG A 203 7.33 -14.35 3.19
CA ARG A 203 6.79 -15.23 4.21
C ARG A 203 5.58 -14.62 4.92
N ALA A 204 5.66 -13.36 5.30
CA ALA A 204 4.58 -12.65 5.96
C ALA A 204 3.33 -12.60 5.08
N ILE A 205 3.51 -12.34 3.79
CA ILE A 205 2.43 -12.33 2.79
C ILE A 205 1.87 -13.74 2.60
N ALA A 206 2.72 -14.75 2.37
CA ALA A 206 2.30 -16.13 2.14
C ALA A 206 1.51 -16.75 3.32
N THR A 207 1.67 -16.22 4.52
CA THR A 207 0.88 -16.64 5.69
C THR A 207 -0.59 -16.20 5.58
N ASN A 208 -0.89 -15.16 4.82
CA ASN A 208 -2.21 -14.53 4.74
C ASN A 208 -2.82 -14.53 3.33
N ALA A 209 -2.01 -14.70 2.31
CA ALA A 209 -2.39 -14.64 0.90
C ALA A 209 -1.61 -15.67 0.06
N THR A 210 -1.78 -15.65 -1.25
CA THR A 210 -0.96 -16.43 -2.18
C THR A 210 0.48 -15.88 -2.23
N SER A 211 1.46 -16.74 -2.47
CA SER A 211 2.82 -16.30 -2.79
C SER A 211 2.82 -15.48 -4.09
N ASN A 212 3.67 -14.47 -4.18
CA ASN A 212 3.77 -13.53 -5.31
C ASN A 212 2.49 -12.70 -5.56
N MET A 213 1.82 -12.29 -4.47
CA MET A 213 0.64 -11.44 -4.52
C MET A 213 0.97 -10.09 -5.16
N ASP A 214 0.17 -9.68 -6.16
CA ASP A 214 0.23 -8.30 -6.66
C ASP A 214 -0.36 -7.32 -5.62
N MET A 215 0.16 -6.09 -5.56
CA MET A 215 -0.41 -5.06 -4.68
C MET A 215 -1.88 -4.78 -4.98
N ALA A 216 -2.29 -4.89 -6.25
CA ALA A 216 -3.68 -4.72 -6.65
C ALA A 216 -4.60 -5.83 -6.10
N ASP A 217 -4.07 -6.98 -5.68
CA ASP A 217 -4.82 -8.07 -5.05
C ASP A 217 -5.11 -7.82 -3.55
N CYS A 218 -4.70 -6.71 -2.98
CA CYS A 218 -5.07 -6.35 -1.61
C CYS A 218 -6.57 -6.07 -1.49
N TRP A 219 -7.21 -6.50 -0.39
CA TRP A 219 -8.62 -6.20 -0.13
C TRP A 219 -8.93 -4.70 -0.10
N LYS A 220 -7.99 -3.89 0.41
CA LYS A 220 -8.06 -2.43 0.39
C LYS A 220 -7.02 -1.88 -0.57
N ASN A 221 -7.39 -0.86 -1.33
CA ASN A 221 -6.43 -0.18 -2.20
C ASN A 221 -5.23 0.30 -1.39
N TYR A 222 -4.06 -0.08 -1.85
CA TYR A 222 -2.82 0.12 -1.13
C TYR A 222 -1.76 0.78 -2.00
N PHE A 223 -1.00 1.70 -1.43
CA PHE A 223 0.19 2.24 -2.06
C PHE A 223 1.36 2.31 -1.09
N VAL A 224 2.56 2.22 -1.64
CA VAL A 224 3.80 2.52 -0.91
C VAL A 224 4.61 3.55 -1.67
N ILE A 225 5.40 4.32 -0.93
CA ILE A 225 6.31 5.29 -1.51
C ILE A 225 7.71 4.70 -1.57
N ALA A 226 8.34 4.81 -2.73
CA ALA A 226 9.77 4.61 -2.91
C ALA A 226 10.42 5.91 -3.40
N SER A 227 11.71 6.03 -3.18
CA SER A 227 12.54 7.12 -3.71
C SER A 227 13.28 6.63 -4.95
N ASN A 228 12.89 7.12 -6.12
CA ASN A 228 13.54 6.79 -7.37
C ASN A 228 14.79 7.65 -7.57
N PHE A 229 15.96 7.07 -7.39
CA PHE A 229 17.23 7.76 -7.52
C PHE A 229 17.67 7.93 -8.96
N SER A 230 17.11 7.17 -9.89
CA SER A 230 17.38 7.34 -11.33
C SER A 230 16.70 8.58 -11.89
N THR A 231 15.47 8.88 -11.42
CA THR A 231 14.67 10.03 -11.87
C THR A 231 14.68 11.21 -10.89
N HIS A 232 15.23 11.02 -9.68
CA HIS A 232 15.23 12.00 -8.57
C HIS A 232 13.83 12.42 -8.13
N GLN A 233 12.87 11.49 -8.14
CA GLN A 233 11.48 11.74 -7.77
C GLN A 233 10.96 10.68 -6.80
N GLU A 234 9.89 11.01 -6.08
CA GLU A 234 9.14 9.97 -5.39
C GLU A 234 8.41 9.09 -6.43
N GLN A 235 8.31 7.83 -6.13
CA GLN A 235 7.57 6.86 -6.91
C GLN A 235 6.49 6.23 -6.05
N ILE A 236 5.25 6.30 -6.54
CA ILE A 236 4.09 5.68 -5.91
C ILE A 236 3.92 4.31 -6.54
N LEU A 237 4.04 3.27 -5.73
CA LEU A 237 3.86 1.88 -6.17
C LEU A 237 2.47 1.40 -5.71
N THR A 238 1.65 0.97 -6.66
CA THR A 238 0.26 0.50 -6.44
C THR A 238 -0.01 -0.85 -7.09
N ARG A 239 0.93 -1.34 -7.91
CA ARG A 239 0.85 -2.60 -8.67
C ARG A 239 2.18 -3.32 -8.64
N GLY A 240 2.19 -4.58 -9.05
CA GLY A 240 3.36 -5.45 -9.06
C GLY A 240 3.52 -6.21 -7.74
N ASP A 241 4.57 -7.01 -7.65
CA ASP A 241 4.81 -7.88 -6.48
C ASP A 241 4.84 -7.10 -5.16
N LEU A 242 3.94 -7.45 -4.25
CA LEU A 242 3.76 -6.77 -2.97
C LEU A 242 5.03 -6.82 -2.10
N ALA A 243 5.73 -7.96 -2.05
CA ALA A 243 6.94 -8.11 -1.23
C ALA A 243 8.07 -7.25 -1.78
N VAL A 244 8.26 -7.25 -3.10
CA VAL A 244 9.29 -6.44 -3.77
C VAL A 244 9.03 -4.96 -3.55
N ASN A 245 7.78 -4.51 -3.69
CA ASN A 245 7.40 -3.11 -3.52
C ASN A 245 7.59 -2.62 -2.07
N VAL A 246 7.21 -3.45 -1.09
CA VAL A 246 7.41 -3.17 0.34
C VAL A 246 8.91 -3.08 0.66
N VAL A 247 9.73 -3.98 0.09
CA VAL A 247 11.19 -3.94 0.27
C VAL A 247 11.80 -2.71 -0.40
N ALA A 248 11.35 -2.35 -1.61
CA ALA A 248 11.79 -1.12 -2.28
C ALA A 248 11.55 0.12 -1.41
N SER A 249 10.33 0.22 -0.85
CA SER A 249 9.96 1.28 0.09
C SER A 249 10.78 1.29 1.39
N SER A 250 11.44 0.18 1.73
CA SER A 250 12.19 0.00 2.99
C SER A 250 13.70 -0.11 2.78
N SER A 251 14.19 0.07 1.56
CA SER A 251 15.62 -0.04 1.20
C SER A 251 16.40 1.22 1.58
N ILE A 252 16.73 1.35 2.87
CA ILE A 252 17.43 2.52 3.42
C ILE A 252 18.80 2.67 2.76
N PRO A 253 19.13 3.83 2.13
CA PRO A 253 20.39 4.06 1.47
C PRO A 253 21.61 3.76 2.37
N GLY A 254 22.57 2.99 1.86
CA GLY A 254 23.76 2.56 2.59
C GLY A 254 23.54 1.43 3.60
N VAL A 255 22.30 1.19 4.04
CA VAL A 255 21.95 0.07 4.94
C VAL A 255 21.52 -1.14 4.12
N MET A 256 20.57 -0.95 3.20
CA MET A 256 20.07 -1.97 2.27
C MET A 256 20.49 -1.64 0.84
N PRO A 257 20.67 -2.64 -0.04
CA PRO A 257 20.88 -2.37 -1.45
C PRO A 257 19.61 -1.75 -2.06
N PRO A 258 19.72 -0.98 -3.14
CA PRO A 258 18.56 -0.52 -3.88
C PRO A 258 17.79 -1.69 -4.48
N THR A 259 16.49 -1.52 -4.65
CA THR A 259 15.69 -2.42 -5.46
C THR A 259 15.75 -1.96 -6.91
N LEU A 260 16.14 -2.84 -7.81
CA LEU A 260 16.13 -2.57 -9.25
C LEU A 260 14.75 -2.94 -9.80
N MET A 261 14.04 -1.97 -10.38
CA MET A 261 12.72 -2.15 -10.96
C MET A 261 12.66 -1.38 -12.28
N ASP A 262 12.35 -2.08 -13.38
CA ASP A 262 12.24 -1.52 -14.73
C ASP A 262 13.48 -0.71 -15.17
N GLY A 263 14.66 -1.12 -14.71
CA GLY A 263 15.95 -0.44 -14.99
C GLY A 263 16.24 0.76 -14.09
N GLU A 264 15.38 1.07 -13.13
CA GLU A 264 15.50 2.20 -12.20
C GLU A 264 15.90 1.73 -10.79
N LEU A 265 16.62 2.58 -10.06
CA LEU A 265 17.10 2.30 -8.71
C LEU A 265 16.16 2.92 -7.68
N LEU A 266 15.45 2.06 -6.95
CA LEU A 266 14.53 2.46 -5.89
C LEU A 266 15.15 2.25 -4.52
N PHE A 267 14.99 3.26 -3.67
CA PHE A 267 15.37 3.27 -2.27
C PHE A 267 14.19 3.59 -1.36
N ASP A 268 14.44 3.58 -0.05
CA ASP A 268 13.46 3.92 0.98
C ASP A 268 12.76 5.24 0.67
N GLY A 269 11.43 5.19 0.66
CA GLY A 269 10.57 6.34 0.35
C GLY A 269 10.74 7.51 1.33
N GLY A 270 11.26 7.26 2.53
CA GLY A 270 11.51 8.28 3.53
C GLY A 270 12.50 9.36 3.11
N SER A 271 13.27 9.15 2.04
CA SER A 271 14.15 10.17 1.47
C SER A 271 13.38 11.31 0.78
N PHE A 272 12.20 11.05 0.22
CA PHE A 272 11.38 12.05 -0.48
C PHE A 272 10.04 12.31 0.22
N ASN A 273 9.30 11.26 0.64
CA ASN A 273 7.99 11.42 1.28
C ASN A 273 7.80 10.36 2.38
N ASN A 274 8.18 10.71 3.60
CA ASN A 274 8.11 9.79 4.74
C ASN A 274 6.68 9.62 5.29
N PHE A 275 5.80 10.59 5.05
CA PHE A 275 4.43 10.61 5.59
C PHE A 275 3.44 11.05 4.50
N PRO A 276 3.06 10.15 3.57
CA PRO A 276 2.42 10.48 2.31
C PRO A 276 0.91 10.77 2.43
N VAL A 277 0.54 11.72 3.28
CA VAL A 277 -0.86 12.17 3.48
C VAL A 277 -1.41 12.84 2.23
N ASP A 278 -0.57 13.58 1.50
CA ASP A 278 -0.91 14.22 0.24
C ASP A 278 -1.33 13.20 -0.83
N ARG A 279 -0.63 12.06 -0.90
CA ARG A 279 -0.93 10.98 -1.83
C ARG A 279 -2.22 10.25 -1.47
N MET A 280 -2.47 10.04 -0.18
CA MET A 280 -3.74 9.48 0.30
C MET A 280 -4.92 10.39 -0.06
N ARG A 281 -4.74 11.70 0.05
CA ARG A 281 -5.77 12.67 -0.35
C ARG A 281 -6.02 12.62 -1.87
N ALA A 282 -4.96 12.51 -2.67
CA ALA A 282 -5.07 12.38 -4.12
C ALA A 282 -5.78 11.08 -4.57
N MET A 283 -5.71 10.01 -3.76
CA MET A 283 -6.50 8.78 -3.97
C MET A 283 -8.01 8.96 -3.72
N GLY A 284 -8.44 10.08 -3.15
CA GLY A 284 -9.85 10.35 -2.88
C GLY A 284 -10.29 10.06 -1.45
N ALA A 285 -9.37 9.93 -0.47
CA ALA A 285 -9.73 9.85 0.93
C ALA A 285 -10.29 11.18 1.44
N ALA A 286 -11.53 11.16 1.92
CA ALA A 286 -12.18 12.34 2.51
C ALA A 286 -11.67 12.63 3.92
N LYS A 287 -11.35 11.58 4.66
CA LYS A 287 -10.74 11.64 6.00
C LYS A 287 -9.47 10.80 6.00
N ILE A 288 -8.46 11.24 6.75
CA ILE A 288 -7.18 10.54 6.83
C ILE A 288 -6.81 10.36 8.30
N ILE A 289 -6.53 9.12 8.67
CA ILE A 289 -5.90 8.76 9.93
C ILE A 289 -4.41 8.62 9.62
N GLY A 290 -3.60 9.53 10.13
CA GLY A 290 -2.16 9.51 9.93
C GLY A 290 -1.41 9.13 11.20
N VAL A 291 -0.45 8.21 11.09
CA VAL A 291 0.42 7.82 12.19
C VAL A 291 1.85 8.23 11.84
N ASP A 292 2.29 9.34 12.41
CA ASP A 292 3.67 9.80 12.30
C ASP A 292 4.51 9.27 13.47
N LEU A 293 5.69 8.75 13.15
CA LEU A 293 6.66 8.19 14.10
C LEU A 293 7.87 9.09 14.33
N LEU A 294 7.91 10.24 13.67
CA LEU A 294 8.99 11.19 13.90
C LEU A 294 8.77 11.87 15.27
N PRO A 295 9.74 11.76 16.19
CA PRO A 295 9.64 12.51 17.42
C PRO A 295 9.78 14.00 17.11
N ASP A 296 8.95 14.81 17.72
CA ASP A 296 9.14 16.27 17.75
C ASP A 296 10.33 16.60 18.67
N LEU A 297 11.51 16.31 18.17
CA LEU A 297 12.78 16.54 18.88
C LEU A 297 13.55 17.62 18.13
N ASP A 298 13.45 18.85 18.62
CA ASP A 298 14.38 19.92 18.24
C ASP A 298 15.78 19.59 18.78
N ARG A 299 16.46 18.62 18.15
CA ARG A 299 17.83 18.24 18.46
C ARG A 299 18.77 19.08 17.61
N ARG A 300 19.17 20.21 18.13
CA ARG A 300 20.30 20.96 17.59
C ARG A 300 21.59 20.30 18.06
N TYR A 301 22.40 19.85 17.12
CA TYR A 301 23.71 19.32 17.42
C TYR A 301 24.71 20.51 17.34
N GLU A 302 25.22 20.93 18.47
CA GLU A 302 26.30 21.94 18.55
C GLU A 302 27.67 21.29 18.29
N LEU A 303 27.81 20.64 17.15
CA LEU A 303 29.09 20.07 16.74
C LEU A 303 29.76 21.03 15.77
N PRO A 304 31.00 21.48 16.06
CA PRO A 304 31.75 22.39 15.17
C PRO A 304 32.11 21.76 13.82
N LYS A 305 32.10 20.45 13.74
CA LYS A 305 32.24 19.63 12.51
C LYS A 305 31.69 18.23 12.73
N ILE A 306 31.31 17.58 11.62
CA ILE A 306 30.92 16.17 11.61
C ILE A 306 32.12 15.33 12.08
N PRO A 307 31.98 14.47 13.10
CA PRO A 307 33.05 13.63 13.60
C PRO A 307 33.50 12.62 12.52
N THR A 308 34.80 12.37 12.45
CA THR A 308 35.35 11.30 11.61
C THR A 308 34.88 9.93 12.12
N SER A 309 34.88 8.90 11.25
CA SER A 309 34.53 7.54 11.63
C SER A 309 35.32 7.00 12.83
N GLY A 310 36.61 7.34 12.92
CA GLY A 310 37.48 6.99 14.07
C GLY A 310 37.07 7.69 15.36
N GLN A 311 36.64 8.95 15.29
CA GLN A 311 36.14 9.69 16.45
C GLN A 311 34.77 9.11 16.91
N ALA A 312 33.88 8.82 15.97
CA ALA A 312 32.60 8.20 16.28
C ALA A 312 32.77 6.81 16.91
N LEU A 313 33.71 6.01 16.39
CA LEU A 313 34.03 4.70 16.96
C LEU A 313 34.59 4.82 18.38
N ARG A 314 35.52 5.76 18.62
CA ARG A 314 36.06 6.02 19.95
C ARG A 314 34.98 6.45 20.93
N ASP A 315 34.06 7.31 20.53
CA ASP A 315 32.95 7.76 21.38
C ASP A 315 31.96 6.63 21.74
N ARG A 316 31.81 5.61 20.89
CA ARG A 316 31.03 4.42 21.18
C ARG A 316 31.54 3.63 22.39
N PHE A 317 32.86 3.61 22.62
CA PHE A 317 33.49 2.92 23.73
C PHE A 317 33.62 3.77 24.99
N ARG A 318 33.20 5.05 24.97
CA ARG A 318 33.18 5.89 26.15
C ARG A 318 32.02 5.56 27.09
N PRO A 319 32.18 5.69 28.41
CA PRO A 319 31.08 5.55 29.38
C PRO A 319 29.89 6.45 29.01
N ARG A 320 28.67 5.98 29.20
CA ARG A 320 27.43 6.68 28.78
C ARG A 320 27.32 8.15 29.20
N GLY A 321 27.92 8.56 30.33
CA GLY A 321 27.91 9.94 30.81
C GLY A 321 28.99 10.87 30.17
N LYS A 322 29.85 10.35 29.28
CA LYS A 322 30.94 11.10 28.60
C LYS A 322 30.85 11.01 27.06
N ARG A 323 29.76 10.50 26.52
CA ARG A 323 29.50 10.51 25.07
C ARG A 323 29.11 11.90 24.64
N ARG A 324 29.73 12.39 23.59
CA ARG A 324 29.42 13.71 22.98
C ARG A 324 28.27 13.56 21.97
#